data_8dfe99004fdcc07b06835c01ce0fd42c
#
_entry.id   8dfe99004fdcc07b06835c01ce0fd42c
#
_cell.length_a   1.000
_cell.length_b   1.000
_cell.length_c   1.000
_cell.angle_alpha   90.00
_cell.angle_beta   90.00
_cell.angle_gamma   90.00
#
_symmetry.space_group_name_H-M   'P 1'
#
loop_
_entity.id
_entity.type
_entity.pdbx_description
1 polymer ?
#
loop_
_entity_poly.entity_id
_entity_poly.type
_entity_poly.pdbx_seq_one_letter_code
_entity_poly.pdbx_strand_id
1 'polypeptide(L)'
;SAAALVSFSVIFHKGEVKGISLGWEKEKIYYIPVQGFVTGQYLCEKMTEVLEKADAAVTMNVKEQLPYLHVEKKNIFDAAIAMYLLNPLKDAYAYEDIAKECLELLIPSVQELLGKEGFGSADDAAVKNAVCYGTYTCLEGKAKLEEKLKESGMWELFKEIEMPLVYTLY
;
A
#
# COMPACT_ATOMS: atom_id res chain seq x y z
N SER A 1 -5.13 -7.65 -20.51
CA SER A 1 -6.20 -6.82 -19.96
C SER A 1 -5.74 -6.09 -18.71
N ALA A 2 -6.20 -4.86 -18.51
CA ALA A 2 -5.93 -4.12 -17.28
C ALA A 2 -6.60 -4.81 -16.10
N ALA A 3 -5.91 -4.90 -14.95
CA ALA A 3 -6.50 -5.44 -13.73
C ALA A 3 -7.58 -4.47 -13.22
N ALA A 4 -8.71 -5.02 -12.75
CA ALA A 4 -9.78 -4.20 -12.16
C ALA A 4 -9.29 -3.51 -10.88
N LEU A 5 -8.55 -4.23 -10.03
CA LEU A 5 -7.97 -3.71 -8.80
C LEU A 5 -6.49 -4.09 -8.73
N VAL A 6 -5.65 -3.12 -8.43
CA VAL A 6 -4.21 -3.32 -8.20
C VAL A 6 -3.85 -2.86 -6.80
N SER A 7 -3.20 -3.73 -6.03
CA SER A 7 -2.55 -3.35 -4.79
C SER A 7 -1.09 -3.00 -5.10
N PHE A 8 -0.61 -1.90 -4.55
CA PHE A 8 0.73 -1.41 -4.90
C PHE A 8 1.43 -0.77 -3.70
N SER A 9 2.75 -0.67 -3.80
CA SER A 9 3.55 0.10 -2.86
C SER A 9 4.87 0.51 -3.50
N VAL A 10 5.29 1.74 -3.26
CA VAL A 10 6.67 2.18 -3.50
C VAL A 10 7.42 1.96 -2.20
N ILE A 11 8.47 1.16 -2.24
CA ILE A 11 9.30 0.88 -1.07
C ILE A 11 10.48 1.83 -1.10
N PHE A 12 10.60 2.65 -0.06
CA PHE A 12 11.66 3.62 0.06
C PHE A 12 12.25 3.61 1.47
N HIS A 13 13.48 4.06 1.59
CA HIS A 13 14.18 4.19 2.86
C HIS A 13 15.10 5.39 2.78
N LYS A 14 14.94 6.33 3.72
CA LYS A 14 15.74 7.57 3.78
C LYS A 14 15.74 8.34 2.46
N GLY A 15 14.57 8.45 1.84
CA GLY A 15 14.38 9.18 0.59
C GLY A 15 14.83 8.46 -0.67
N GLU A 16 15.32 7.23 -0.56
CA GLU A 16 15.78 6.44 -1.69
C GLU A 16 14.81 5.29 -1.98
N VAL A 17 14.39 5.17 -3.24
CA VAL A 17 13.52 4.07 -3.67
C VAL A 17 14.31 2.77 -3.69
N LYS A 18 13.81 1.76 -2.98
CA LYS A 18 14.40 0.41 -2.90
C LYS A 18 13.75 -0.57 -3.86
N GLY A 19 12.53 -0.32 -4.25
CA GLY A 19 11.78 -1.18 -5.14
C GLY A 19 10.30 -0.81 -5.18
N ILE A 20 9.53 -1.59 -5.92
CA ILE A 20 8.08 -1.46 -5.98
C ILE A 20 7.45 -2.82 -5.76
N SER A 21 6.22 -2.80 -5.26
CA SER A 21 5.41 -4.01 -5.13
C SER A 21 4.07 -3.81 -5.81
N LEU A 22 3.57 -4.86 -6.42
CA LEU A 22 2.24 -4.86 -7.02
C LEU A 22 1.62 -6.24 -6.96
N GLY A 23 0.29 -6.27 -6.86
CA GLY A 23 -0.49 -7.49 -6.86
C GLY A 23 -1.89 -7.21 -7.37
N TRP A 24 -2.48 -8.19 -8.06
CA TRP A 24 -3.84 -8.07 -8.60
C TRP A 24 -4.68 -9.32 -8.36
N GLU A 25 -4.05 -10.38 -7.91
CA GLU A 25 -4.70 -11.60 -7.49
C GLU A 25 -3.92 -12.19 -6.30
N LYS A 26 -4.58 -12.97 -5.48
CA LYS A 26 -4.01 -13.55 -4.26
C LYS A 26 -2.63 -14.21 -4.46
N GLU A 27 -2.45 -14.90 -5.57
CA GLU A 27 -1.21 -15.62 -5.87
C GLU A 27 -0.29 -14.86 -6.82
N LYS A 28 -0.66 -13.62 -7.18
CA LYS A 28 0.11 -12.76 -8.08
C LYS A 28 0.52 -11.49 -7.38
N ILE A 29 1.39 -11.65 -6.39
CA ILE A 29 1.98 -10.57 -5.59
C ILE A 29 3.48 -10.58 -5.88
N TYR A 30 4.01 -9.44 -6.32
CA TYR A 30 5.40 -9.33 -6.75
C TYR A 30 6.10 -8.16 -6.08
N TYR A 31 7.39 -8.34 -5.80
CA TYR A 31 8.29 -7.28 -5.39
C TYR A 31 9.42 -7.19 -6.41
N ILE A 32 9.63 -6.00 -6.94
CA ILE A 32 10.68 -5.73 -7.93
C ILE A 32 11.67 -4.76 -7.29
N PRO A 33 12.85 -5.25 -6.87
CA PRO A 33 13.86 -4.39 -6.24
C PRO A 33 14.61 -3.55 -7.25
N VAL A 34 15.14 -2.43 -6.79
CA VAL A 34 16.12 -1.63 -7.54
C VAL A 34 17.42 -2.41 -7.53
N GLN A 35 17.88 -2.85 -8.70
CA GLN A 35 19.15 -3.57 -8.84
C GLN A 35 19.63 -3.53 -10.29
N GLY A 36 20.95 -3.61 -10.48
CA GLY A 36 21.54 -3.60 -11.81
C GLY A 36 21.17 -2.33 -12.58
N PHE A 37 20.63 -2.50 -13.78
CA PHE A 37 20.20 -1.39 -14.63
C PHE A 37 18.77 -0.90 -14.31
N VAL A 38 18.07 -1.55 -13.40
CA VAL A 38 16.70 -1.18 -13.02
C VAL A 38 16.78 -0.11 -11.94
N THR A 39 16.46 1.13 -12.30
CA THR A 39 16.50 2.27 -11.38
C THR A 39 15.18 2.48 -10.66
N GLY A 40 15.22 3.20 -9.53
CA GLY A 40 14.00 3.59 -8.82
C GLY A 40 13.09 4.45 -9.68
N GLN A 41 13.67 5.37 -10.46
CA GLN A 41 12.91 6.23 -11.36
C GLN A 41 12.15 5.40 -12.41
N TYR A 42 12.82 4.45 -13.04
CA TYR A 42 12.19 3.56 -14.03
C TYR A 42 11.02 2.79 -13.42
N LEU A 43 11.22 2.21 -12.24
CA LEU A 43 10.17 1.45 -11.56
C LEU A 43 8.97 2.33 -11.21
N CYS A 44 9.21 3.54 -10.73
CA CYS A 44 8.13 4.47 -10.39
C CYS A 44 7.36 4.93 -11.61
N GLU A 45 8.04 5.16 -12.74
CA GLU A 45 7.39 5.49 -14.02
C GLU A 45 6.49 4.34 -14.49
N LYS A 46 6.98 3.11 -14.39
CA LYS A 46 6.19 1.92 -14.77
C LYS A 46 5.00 1.70 -13.84
N MET A 47 5.19 1.93 -12.55
CA MET A 47 4.09 1.86 -11.59
C MET A 47 3.02 2.90 -11.93
N THR A 48 3.41 4.12 -12.26
CA THR A 48 2.48 5.18 -12.67
C THR A 48 1.65 4.74 -13.87
N GLU A 49 2.28 4.13 -14.88
CA GLU A 49 1.57 3.61 -16.07
C GLU A 49 0.55 2.54 -15.68
N VAL A 50 0.93 1.62 -14.79
CA VAL A 50 0.02 0.56 -14.33
C VAL A 50 -1.19 1.16 -13.59
N LEU A 51 -0.93 2.12 -12.71
CA LEU A 51 -1.99 2.75 -11.92
C LEU A 51 -2.96 3.55 -12.80
N GLU A 52 -2.48 4.21 -13.84
CA GLU A 52 -3.33 4.92 -14.77
C GLU A 52 -4.27 3.99 -15.55
N LYS A 53 -3.86 2.78 -15.80
CA LYS A 53 -4.63 1.79 -16.55
C LYS A 53 -5.57 0.95 -15.69
N ALA A 54 -5.32 0.87 -14.37
CA ALA A 54 -6.15 0.10 -13.46
C ALA A 54 -7.47 0.82 -13.20
N ASP A 55 -8.56 0.06 -13.00
CA ASP A 55 -9.85 0.62 -12.65
C ASP A 55 -9.84 1.19 -11.23
N ALA A 56 -9.16 0.51 -10.32
CA ALA A 56 -9.00 0.91 -8.94
C ALA A 56 -7.66 0.46 -8.39
N ALA A 57 -7.20 1.09 -7.33
CA ALA A 57 -5.93 0.74 -6.69
C ALA A 57 -6.06 0.85 -5.17
N VAL A 58 -5.27 0.06 -4.46
CA VAL A 58 -5.22 0.07 -3.00
C VAL A 58 -3.76 0.07 -2.54
N THR A 59 -3.49 0.82 -1.49
CA THR A 59 -2.17 0.89 -0.87
C THR A 59 -2.31 1.33 0.59
N MET A 60 -1.21 1.47 1.29
CA MET A 60 -1.15 2.10 2.61
C MET A 60 -0.26 3.34 2.54
N ASN A 61 -0.70 4.42 3.19
CA ASN A 61 0.09 5.66 3.31
C ASN A 61 0.47 6.23 1.95
N VAL A 62 -0.52 6.41 1.07
CA VAL A 62 -0.32 6.89 -0.29
C VAL A 62 0.37 8.26 -0.32
N LYS A 63 0.08 9.13 0.64
CA LYS A 63 0.68 10.47 0.70
C LYS A 63 2.21 10.43 0.73
N GLU A 64 2.79 9.48 1.45
CA GLU A 64 4.23 9.30 1.52
C GLU A 64 4.85 8.82 0.20
N GLN A 65 4.03 8.21 -0.66
CA GLN A 65 4.46 7.66 -1.94
C GLN A 65 4.31 8.64 -3.09
N LEU A 66 3.46 9.66 -2.95
CA LEU A 66 3.18 10.63 -4.02
C LEU A 66 4.41 11.37 -4.54
N PRO A 67 5.44 11.69 -3.72
CA PRO A 67 6.67 12.29 -4.26
C PRO A 67 7.39 11.43 -5.31
N TYR A 68 7.15 10.13 -5.29
CA TYR A 68 7.78 9.18 -6.22
C TYR A 68 6.87 8.80 -7.39
N LEU A 69 5.56 9.04 -7.25
CA LEU A 69 4.55 8.65 -8.24
C LEU A 69 3.79 9.90 -8.70
N HIS A 70 3.84 10.22 -9.96
CA HIS A 70 3.09 11.35 -10.52
C HIS A 70 1.69 10.89 -10.91
N VAL A 71 0.87 10.56 -9.92
CA VAL A 71 -0.49 10.03 -10.12
C VAL A 71 -1.51 11.06 -9.70
N GLU A 72 -2.40 11.42 -10.62
CA GLU A 72 -3.53 12.30 -10.34
C GLU A 72 -4.84 11.51 -10.16
N LYS A 73 -4.74 10.21 -10.17
CA LYS A 73 -5.92 9.33 -10.15
C LYS A 73 -6.61 9.36 -8.80
N LYS A 74 -7.92 9.54 -8.83
CA LYS A 74 -8.73 9.73 -7.62
C LYS A 74 -9.39 8.46 -7.08
N ASN A 75 -9.11 7.30 -7.66
CA ASN A 75 -9.68 6.02 -7.22
C ASN A 75 -8.67 5.11 -6.53
N ILE A 76 -7.75 5.71 -5.80
CA ILE A 76 -6.84 5.00 -4.92
C ILE A 76 -7.49 4.92 -3.53
N PHE A 77 -7.48 3.72 -2.98
CA PHE A 77 -7.99 3.43 -1.63
C PHE A 77 -6.79 3.30 -0.69
N ASP A 78 -6.71 4.16 0.32
CA ASP A 78 -5.66 4.08 1.34
C ASP A 78 -6.17 3.29 2.54
N ALA A 79 -5.66 2.09 2.71
CA ALA A 79 -6.09 1.19 3.77
C ALA A 79 -5.74 1.71 5.17
N ALA A 80 -4.66 2.48 5.31
CA ALA A 80 -4.28 3.08 6.59
C ALA A 80 -5.28 4.17 7.01
N ILE A 81 -5.72 4.99 6.07
CA ILE A 81 -6.74 6.01 6.34
C ILE A 81 -8.07 5.34 6.72
N ALA A 82 -8.45 4.28 6.01
CA ALA A 82 -9.64 3.51 6.34
C ALA A 82 -9.60 2.97 7.78
N MET A 83 -8.47 2.38 8.16
CA MET A 83 -8.29 1.88 9.53
C MET A 83 -8.37 2.99 10.56
N TYR A 84 -7.76 4.14 10.28
CA TYR A 84 -7.81 5.29 11.19
C TYR A 84 -9.25 5.77 11.41
N LEU A 85 -10.05 5.86 10.36
CA LEU A 85 -11.45 6.28 10.49
C LEU A 85 -12.29 5.28 11.28
N LEU A 86 -11.98 3.99 11.14
CA LEU A 86 -12.70 2.93 11.85
C LEU A 86 -12.29 2.84 13.32
N ASN A 87 -11.04 3.18 13.64
CA ASN A 87 -10.54 3.13 15.01
C ASN A 87 -9.44 4.20 15.22
N PRO A 88 -9.81 5.44 15.56
CA PRO A 88 -8.84 6.55 15.67
C PRO A 88 -8.01 6.53 16.97
N LEU A 89 -8.02 5.45 17.72
CA LEU A 89 -7.29 5.35 19.00
C LEU A 89 -5.79 5.06 18.84
N LYS A 90 -5.35 4.72 17.64
CA LYS A 90 -3.93 4.49 17.34
C LYS A 90 -3.40 5.61 16.45
N ASP A 91 -2.13 5.96 16.63
CA ASP A 91 -1.48 6.99 15.83
C ASP A 91 -1.11 6.51 14.43
N ALA A 92 -0.88 5.23 14.29
CA ALA A 92 -0.49 4.64 13.01
C ALA A 92 -1.02 3.20 12.89
N TYR A 93 -1.24 2.78 11.66
CA TYR A 93 -1.67 1.42 11.34
C TYR A 93 -0.67 0.80 10.38
N ALA A 94 -0.44 -0.51 10.55
CA ALA A 94 0.44 -1.29 9.71
C ALA A 94 -0.36 -2.45 9.07
N TYR A 95 0.27 -3.16 8.14
CA TYR A 95 -0.41 -4.25 7.43
C TYR A 95 -0.89 -5.36 8.37
N GLU A 96 -0.16 -5.64 9.46
CA GLU A 96 -0.56 -6.68 10.42
C GLU A 96 -1.86 -6.33 11.14
N ASP A 97 -2.15 -5.05 11.31
CA ASP A 97 -3.41 -4.60 11.89
C ASP A 97 -4.58 -4.92 10.95
N ILE A 98 -4.41 -4.66 9.66
CA ILE A 98 -5.42 -4.97 8.64
C ILE A 98 -5.61 -6.48 8.53
N ALA A 99 -4.52 -7.23 8.53
CA ALA A 99 -4.57 -8.68 8.46
C ALA A 99 -5.38 -9.27 9.63
N LYS A 100 -5.14 -8.77 10.82
CA LYS A 100 -5.86 -9.21 12.03
C LYS A 100 -7.34 -8.85 11.96
N GLU A 101 -7.65 -7.59 11.65
CA GLU A 101 -9.02 -7.06 11.68
C GLU A 101 -9.89 -7.55 10.52
N CYS A 102 -9.30 -7.70 9.34
CA CYS A 102 -10.05 -7.97 8.12
C CYS A 102 -9.93 -9.40 7.62
N LEU A 103 -8.80 -10.06 7.89
CA LEU A 103 -8.52 -11.40 7.36
C LEU A 103 -8.38 -12.46 8.43
N GLU A 104 -8.45 -12.08 9.70
CA GLU A 104 -8.27 -12.96 10.85
C GLU A 104 -6.94 -13.72 10.79
N LEU A 105 -5.89 -13.03 10.28
CA LEU A 105 -4.55 -13.58 10.14
C LEU A 105 -3.58 -12.86 11.08
N LEU A 106 -2.71 -13.65 11.71
CA LEU A 106 -1.59 -13.13 12.48
C LEU A 106 -0.34 -13.27 11.62
N ILE A 107 0.18 -12.14 11.13
CA ILE A 107 1.38 -12.12 10.31
C ILE A 107 2.44 -11.23 10.97
N PRO A 108 3.74 -11.54 10.77
CA PRO A 108 4.79 -10.76 11.41
C PRO A 108 4.89 -9.34 10.83
N SER A 109 5.16 -8.38 11.72
CA SER A 109 5.34 -6.98 11.36
C SER A 109 6.65 -6.75 10.61
N VAL A 110 6.79 -5.56 10.03
CA VAL A 110 8.06 -5.12 9.42
C VAL A 110 9.18 -5.17 10.46
N GLN A 111 8.93 -4.70 11.68
CA GLN A 111 9.95 -4.70 12.73
C GLN A 111 10.37 -6.11 13.13
N GLU A 112 9.42 -7.05 13.21
CA GLU A 112 9.72 -8.44 13.53
C GLU A 112 10.58 -9.11 12.43
N LEU A 113 10.32 -8.77 11.17
CA LEU A 113 11.04 -9.34 10.03
C LEU A 113 12.38 -8.66 9.74
N LEU A 114 12.44 -7.34 9.87
CA LEU A 114 13.56 -6.53 9.39
C LEU A 114 14.34 -5.82 10.50
N GLY A 115 13.83 -5.83 11.73
CA GLY A 115 14.47 -5.14 12.83
C GLY A 115 14.51 -3.63 12.65
N LYS A 116 15.53 -2.99 13.24
CA LYS A 116 15.67 -1.54 13.25
C LYS A 116 15.94 -0.92 11.86
N GLU A 117 16.54 -1.69 10.98
CA GLU A 117 16.88 -1.22 9.63
C GLU A 117 15.63 -1.09 8.74
N GLY A 118 14.54 -1.78 9.08
CA GLY A 118 13.34 -1.77 8.25
C GLY A 118 13.67 -2.11 6.80
N PHE A 119 13.18 -1.34 5.85
CA PHE A 119 13.46 -1.57 4.42
C PHE A 119 14.89 -1.23 4.00
N GLY A 120 15.72 -0.74 4.92
CA GLY A 120 17.16 -0.62 4.69
C GLY A 120 17.95 -1.90 4.95
N SER A 121 17.27 -2.97 5.37
CA SER A 121 17.89 -4.27 5.64
C SER A 121 18.58 -4.85 4.40
N ALA A 122 19.73 -5.47 4.61
CA ALA A 122 20.47 -6.19 3.56
C ALA A 122 19.90 -7.60 3.29
N ASP A 123 18.95 -8.06 4.09
CA ASP A 123 18.30 -9.36 3.90
C ASP A 123 17.19 -9.26 2.88
N ASP A 124 17.52 -9.48 1.62
CA ASP A 124 16.59 -9.35 0.49
C ASP A 124 15.37 -10.26 0.61
N ALA A 125 15.53 -11.46 1.14
CA ALA A 125 14.42 -12.40 1.31
C ALA A 125 13.43 -11.89 2.37
N ALA A 126 13.94 -11.35 3.48
CA ALA A 126 13.09 -10.79 4.53
C ALA A 126 12.38 -9.52 4.04
N VAL A 127 13.07 -8.65 3.30
CA VAL A 127 12.47 -7.45 2.68
C VAL A 127 11.34 -7.86 1.75
N LYS A 128 11.56 -8.82 0.87
CA LYS A 128 10.55 -9.33 -0.04
C LYS A 128 9.32 -9.84 0.72
N ASN A 129 9.53 -10.61 1.78
CA ASN A 129 8.42 -11.15 2.58
C ASN A 129 7.60 -10.03 3.22
N ALA A 130 8.26 -9.04 3.84
CA ALA A 130 7.56 -7.91 4.45
C ALA A 130 6.75 -7.12 3.43
N VAL A 131 7.34 -6.82 2.28
CA VAL A 131 6.70 -6.08 1.19
C VAL A 131 5.49 -6.84 0.66
N CYS A 132 5.64 -8.13 0.41
CA CYS A 132 4.54 -8.95 -0.14
C CYS A 132 3.41 -9.13 0.86
N TYR A 133 3.69 -9.24 2.15
CA TYR A 133 2.65 -9.25 3.18
C TYR A 133 1.80 -7.98 3.13
N GLY A 134 2.45 -6.82 3.03
CA GLY A 134 1.73 -5.55 2.95
C GLY A 134 0.83 -5.46 1.73
N THR A 135 1.36 -5.80 0.58
CA THR A 135 0.62 -5.76 -0.70
C THR A 135 -0.54 -6.75 -0.70
N TYR A 136 -0.31 -7.96 -0.24
CA TYR A 136 -1.34 -9.00 -0.09
C TYR A 136 -2.47 -8.54 0.83
N THR A 137 -2.10 -8.02 1.99
CA THR A 137 -3.06 -7.61 3.02
C THR A 137 -3.97 -6.49 2.51
N CYS A 138 -3.40 -5.51 1.80
CA CYS A 138 -4.19 -4.43 1.20
C CYS A 138 -5.13 -4.97 0.13
N LEU A 139 -4.64 -5.86 -0.72
CA LEU A 139 -5.44 -6.45 -1.80
C LEU A 139 -6.65 -7.22 -1.26
N GLU A 140 -6.40 -8.12 -0.32
CA GLU A 140 -7.43 -8.99 0.24
C GLU A 140 -8.31 -8.27 1.26
N GLY A 141 -7.78 -7.28 1.96
CA GLY A 141 -8.51 -6.55 3.00
C GLY A 141 -9.37 -5.41 2.52
N LYS A 142 -9.16 -4.91 1.29
CA LYS A 142 -9.88 -3.73 0.80
C LYS A 142 -11.40 -3.86 0.87
N ALA A 143 -11.94 -4.96 0.37
CA ALA A 143 -13.40 -5.16 0.35
C ALA A 143 -14.00 -5.14 1.75
N LYS A 144 -13.32 -5.75 2.72
CA LYS A 144 -13.77 -5.76 4.11
C LYS A 144 -13.70 -4.39 4.76
N LEU A 145 -12.64 -3.62 4.47
CA LEU A 145 -12.52 -2.25 4.95
C LEU A 145 -13.63 -1.37 4.38
N GLU A 146 -13.91 -1.49 3.10
CA GLU A 146 -14.99 -0.74 2.46
C GLU A 146 -16.34 -1.07 3.08
N GLU A 147 -16.61 -2.36 3.30
CA GLU A 147 -17.82 -2.81 3.98
C GLU A 147 -17.95 -2.20 5.37
N LYS A 148 -16.87 -2.23 6.16
CA LYS A 148 -16.85 -1.66 7.51
C LYS A 148 -17.06 -0.14 7.50
N LEU A 149 -16.48 0.56 6.53
CA LEU A 149 -16.68 2.01 6.37
C LEU A 149 -18.16 2.32 6.07
N LYS A 150 -18.80 1.53 5.22
CA LYS A 150 -20.23 1.70 4.89
C LYS A 150 -21.10 1.42 6.10
N GLU A 151 -20.84 0.34 6.82
CA GLU A 151 -21.60 -0.04 8.02
C GLU A 151 -21.50 0.99 9.14
N SER A 152 -20.34 1.63 9.29
CA SER A 152 -20.12 2.65 10.32
C SER A 152 -20.53 4.06 9.92
N GLY A 153 -21.02 4.24 8.68
CA GLY A 153 -21.40 5.55 8.16
C GLY A 153 -20.23 6.44 7.76
N MET A 154 -19.01 5.87 7.66
CA MET A 154 -17.79 6.62 7.34
C MET A 154 -17.42 6.62 5.87
N TRP A 155 -18.16 5.90 5.02
CA TRP A 155 -17.81 5.73 3.61
C TRP A 155 -17.76 7.06 2.84
N GLU A 156 -18.77 7.91 3.03
CA GLU A 156 -18.82 9.20 2.33
C GLU A 156 -17.70 10.14 2.79
N LEU A 157 -17.40 10.15 4.10
CA LEU A 157 -16.29 10.92 4.67
C LEU A 157 -14.96 10.45 4.06
N PHE A 158 -14.73 9.15 4.00
CA PHE A 158 -13.54 8.56 3.43
C PHE A 158 -13.38 8.95 1.96
N LYS A 159 -14.41 8.71 1.17
CA LYS A 159 -14.37 8.86 -0.28
C LYS A 159 -14.31 10.31 -0.73
N GLU A 160 -15.08 11.20 -0.10
CA GLU A 160 -15.28 12.57 -0.56
C GLU A 160 -14.41 13.61 0.14
N ILE A 161 -13.88 13.30 1.33
CA ILE A 161 -13.08 14.24 2.10
C ILE A 161 -11.67 13.71 2.35
N GLU A 162 -11.54 12.58 3.03
CA GLU A 162 -10.22 12.10 3.47
C GLU A 162 -9.30 11.72 2.30
N MET A 163 -9.80 10.98 1.33
CA MET A 163 -8.97 10.59 0.18
C MET A 163 -8.60 11.78 -0.71
N PRO A 164 -9.53 12.69 -1.08
CA PRO A 164 -9.15 13.87 -1.86
C PRO A 164 -8.12 14.78 -1.17
N LEU A 165 -8.16 14.90 0.16
CA LEU A 165 -7.20 15.71 0.91
C LEU A 165 -5.74 15.25 0.74
N VAL A 166 -5.53 13.98 0.52
CA VAL A 166 -4.18 13.42 0.29
C VAL A 166 -3.46 14.15 -0.84
N TYR A 167 -4.19 14.50 -1.90
CA TYR A 167 -3.62 15.13 -3.09
C TYR A 167 -3.41 16.64 -2.94
N THR A 168 -4.05 17.27 -1.97
CA THR A 168 -3.97 18.72 -1.76
C THR A 168 -2.92 19.13 -0.74
N LEU A 169 -2.49 18.21 0.13
CA LEU A 169 -1.58 18.48 1.24
C LEU A 169 -0.13 18.05 0.97
N TYR A 170 0.16 17.66 -0.26
CA TYR A 170 1.49 17.21 -0.59
C TYR A 170 2.23 18.18 -1.49
#